data_3e9b0f03250fd80ef63783edc47cd1ad
#
_entry.id   3e9b0f03250fd80ef63783edc47cd1ad
#
_cell.length_a   1.000
_cell.length_b   1.000
_cell.length_c   1.000
_cell.angle_alpha   90.00
_cell.angle_beta   90.00
_cell.angle_gamma   90.00
#
_symmetry.space_group_name_H-M   'P 1'
#
loop_
_entity.id
_entity.type
_entity.pdbx_description
1 polymer ?
#
loop_
_entity_poly.entity_id
_entity_poly.type
_entity_poly.pdbx_seq_one_letter_code
_entity_poly.pdbx_strand_id
1 'polypeptide(L)'
;PSSAASDVYKRQGKFSKTNKYIQNYRDASAASVTASALLELSSYVKDDKKKIYTETALQILTSLSSPEYRAEEGKNGNFILKHSTGAIPHGSEVDVPLIYADYYFLEALLRYNRMINNKPIL
;
A
#
# COMPACT_ATOMS: atom_id res chain seq x y z
N PRO A 1 -11.58 -12.84 -0.22
CA PRO A 1 -11.72 -11.55 -0.90
C PRO A 1 -10.37 -10.92 -1.15
N SER A 2 -10.22 -10.33 -2.31
CA SER A 2 -9.00 -9.62 -2.63
C SER A 2 -8.88 -8.35 -1.81
N SER A 3 -7.70 -8.08 -1.27
CA SER A 3 -7.41 -6.81 -0.65
C SER A 3 -7.38 -5.69 -1.69
N ALA A 4 -7.50 -4.43 -1.26
CA ALA A 4 -7.33 -3.28 -2.16
C ALA A 4 -5.97 -3.32 -2.87
N ALA A 5 -4.92 -3.77 -2.19
CA ALA A 5 -3.61 -3.96 -2.79
C ALA A 5 -3.67 -4.97 -3.94
N SER A 6 -4.36 -6.11 -3.75
CA SER A 6 -4.54 -7.11 -4.80
C SER A 6 -5.31 -6.54 -5.99
N ASP A 7 -6.31 -5.70 -5.76
CA ASP A 7 -7.08 -5.08 -6.83
C ASP A 7 -6.26 -4.06 -7.61
N VAL A 8 -5.40 -3.31 -6.94
CA VAL A 8 -4.45 -2.39 -7.60
C VAL A 8 -3.51 -3.19 -8.52
N TYR A 9 -2.97 -4.29 -8.05
CA TYR A 9 -2.09 -5.14 -8.85
C TYR A 9 -2.82 -5.74 -10.05
N LYS A 10 -4.06 -6.21 -9.86
CA LYS A 10 -4.89 -6.75 -10.94
C LYS A 10 -5.22 -5.69 -11.98
N ARG A 11 -5.48 -4.46 -11.57
CA ARG A 11 -5.75 -3.36 -12.50
C ARG A 11 -4.52 -3.05 -13.33
N GLN A 12 -3.34 -2.99 -12.72
CA GLN A 12 -2.09 -2.83 -13.45
C GLN A 12 -1.92 -3.94 -14.49
N GLY A 13 -2.17 -5.20 -14.12
CA GLY A 13 -2.15 -6.32 -15.03
C GLY A 13 -3.15 -6.20 -16.18
N LYS A 14 -4.35 -5.67 -15.93
CA LYS A 14 -5.35 -5.46 -16.99
C LYS A 14 -4.92 -4.40 -17.99
N PHE A 15 -4.34 -3.31 -17.52
CA PHE A 15 -3.81 -2.27 -18.40
C PHE A 15 -2.60 -2.70 -19.19
N SER A 16 -1.98 -3.79 -18.81
CA SER A 16 -0.76 -4.27 -19.43
C SER A 16 -0.96 -5.23 -20.60
N LYS A 17 -2.20 -5.51 -21.02
CA LYS A 17 -2.46 -6.42 -22.15
C LYS A 17 -1.73 -6.01 -23.42
N THR A 18 -1.44 -4.73 -23.56
CA THR A 18 -0.68 -4.16 -24.67
C THR A 18 0.76 -3.83 -24.32
N ASN A 19 1.15 -3.94 -23.06
CA ASN A 19 2.48 -3.61 -22.59
C ASN A 19 3.00 -4.65 -21.61
N LYS A 20 3.85 -5.55 -22.10
CA LYS A 20 4.44 -6.64 -21.34
C LYS A 20 5.25 -6.20 -20.11
N TYR A 21 5.68 -4.95 -20.05
CA TYR A 21 6.48 -4.43 -18.94
C TYR A 21 5.68 -4.18 -17.67
N ILE A 22 4.34 -4.11 -17.77
CA ILE A 22 3.47 -3.84 -16.61
C ILE A 22 2.99 -5.14 -15.95
N GLN A 23 3.07 -6.25 -16.65
CA GLN A 23 2.28 -7.46 -16.42
C GLN A 23 2.51 -8.16 -15.08
N ASN A 24 3.63 -8.02 -14.40
CA ASN A 24 3.93 -8.75 -13.17
C ASN A 24 4.54 -7.87 -12.09
N TYR A 25 4.47 -6.56 -12.27
CA TYR A 25 5.05 -5.66 -11.30
C TYR A 25 4.12 -5.43 -10.12
N ARG A 26 4.69 -5.45 -8.94
CA ARG A 26 4.00 -5.12 -7.70
C ARG A 26 4.17 -3.65 -7.41
N ASP A 27 3.22 -3.10 -6.71
CA ASP A 27 3.29 -1.68 -6.35
C ASP A 27 2.93 -1.47 -4.87
N ALA A 28 3.92 -1.62 -4.03
CA ALA A 28 3.77 -1.37 -2.60
C ALA A 28 3.43 0.10 -2.32
N SER A 29 3.83 1.03 -3.20
CA SER A 29 3.50 2.44 -3.03
C SER A 29 2.01 2.70 -3.17
N ALA A 30 1.37 2.14 -4.19
CA ALA A 30 -0.08 2.26 -4.37
C ALA A 30 -0.84 1.62 -3.21
N ALA A 31 -0.38 0.48 -2.72
CA ALA A 31 -0.97 -0.18 -1.56
C ALA A 31 -0.85 0.68 -0.29
N SER A 32 0.31 1.30 -0.06
CA SER A 32 0.55 2.17 1.10
C SER A 32 -0.38 3.39 1.08
N VAL A 33 -0.47 4.08 -0.05
CA VAL A 33 -1.36 5.23 -0.23
C VAL A 33 -2.81 4.82 0.00
N THR A 34 -3.22 3.68 -0.55
CA THR A 34 -4.58 3.17 -0.40
C THR A 34 -4.91 2.87 1.06
N ALA A 35 -4.02 2.21 1.78
CA ALA A 35 -4.23 1.91 3.20
C ALA A 35 -4.38 3.18 4.03
N SER A 36 -3.52 4.17 3.81
CA SER A 36 -3.59 5.45 4.52
C SER A 36 -4.91 6.18 4.22
N ALA A 37 -5.29 6.24 2.95
CA ALA A 37 -6.54 6.88 2.52
C ALA A 37 -7.79 6.18 3.10
N LEU A 38 -7.81 4.85 3.13
CA LEU A 38 -8.93 4.10 3.71
C LEU A 38 -9.10 4.37 5.20
N LEU A 39 -8.01 4.49 5.94
CA LEU A 39 -8.07 4.85 7.36
C LEU A 39 -8.61 6.26 7.55
N GLU A 40 -8.19 7.22 6.72
CA GLU A 40 -8.77 8.55 6.74
C GLU A 40 -10.27 8.51 6.42
N LEU A 41 -10.66 7.85 5.34
CA LEU A 41 -12.07 7.70 4.96
C LEU A 41 -12.91 7.05 6.06
N SER A 42 -12.34 6.09 6.79
CA SER A 42 -13.05 5.43 7.88
C SER A 42 -13.46 6.40 8.99
N SER A 43 -12.77 7.54 9.12
CA SER A 43 -13.12 8.57 10.09
C SER A 43 -14.33 9.42 9.70
N TYR A 44 -14.71 9.41 8.42
CA TYR A 44 -15.84 10.19 7.89
C TYR A 44 -17.12 9.40 7.72
N VAL A 45 -17.09 8.09 7.90
CA VAL A 45 -18.23 7.19 7.70
C VAL A 45 -18.54 6.42 8.97
N LYS A 46 -19.68 5.74 9.00
CA LYS A 46 -20.15 4.98 10.15
C LYS A 46 -20.51 3.55 9.75
N ASP A 47 -20.70 2.71 10.76
CA ASP A 47 -21.26 1.36 10.64
C ASP A 47 -20.49 0.48 9.65
N ASP A 48 -21.21 -0.13 8.71
CA ASP A 48 -20.64 -1.11 7.78
C ASP A 48 -19.53 -0.53 6.90
N LYS A 49 -19.68 0.71 6.45
CA LYS A 49 -18.64 1.35 5.62
C LYS A 49 -17.36 1.57 6.41
N LYS A 50 -17.47 2.02 7.66
CA LYS A 50 -16.31 2.19 8.53
C LYS A 50 -15.59 0.87 8.75
N LYS A 51 -16.36 -0.18 9.01
CA LYS A 51 -15.82 -1.52 9.19
C LYS A 51 -15.07 -2.01 7.95
N ILE A 52 -15.71 -1.90 6.78
CA ILE A 52 -15.13 -2.33 5.50
C ILE A 52 -13.81 -1.60 5.23
N TYR A 53 -13.79 -0.27 5.36
CA TYR A 53 -12.59 0.52 5.10
C TYR A 53 -11.46 0.19 6.07
N THR A 54 -11.79 0.03 7.35
CA THR A 54 -10.80 -0.31 8.38
C THR A 54 -10.23 -1.71 8.16
N GLU A 55 -11.08 -2.70 7.92
CA GLU A 55 -10.63 -4.07 7.68
C GLU A 55 -9.79 -4.19 6.41
N THR A 56 -10.18 -3.51 5.34
CA THR A 56 -9.42 -3.50 4.09
C THR A 56 -8.05 -2.87 4.30
N ALA A 57 -7.99 -1.74 5.00
CA ALA A 57 -6.72 -1.10 5.32
C ALA A 57 -5.82 -2.02 6.15
N LEU A 58 -6.39 -2.73 7.13
CA LEU A 58 -5.64 -3.66 7.96
C LEU A 58 -5.09 -4.84 7.15
N GLN A 59 -5.86 -5.37 6.21
CA GLN A 59 -5.39 -6.42 5.30
C GLN A 59 -4.20 -5.95 4.47
N ILE A 60 -4.27 -4.73 3.94
CA ILE A 60 -3.16 -4.13 3.18
C ILE A 60 -1.93 -3.99 4.07
N LEU A 61 -2.07 -3.41 5.26
CA LEU A 61 -0.96 -3.21 6.18
C LEU A 61 -0.33 -4.54 6.62
N THR A 62 -1.14 -5.56 6.84
CA THR A 62 -0.64 -6.89 7.17
C THR A 62 0.20 -7.47 6.04
N SER A 63 -0.27 -7.33 4.80
CA SER A 63 0.48 -7.77 3.61
C SER A 63 1.79 -7.01 3.46
N LEU A 64 1.77 -5.67 3.57
CA LEU A 64 2.97 -4.84 3.45
C LEU A 64 3.98 -5.09 4.56
N SER A 65 3.53 -5.51 5.73
CA SER A 65 4.39 -5.83 6.87
C SER A 65 5.03 -7.22 6.76
N SER A 66 4.61 -8.04 5.80
CA SER A 66 5.18 -9.36 5.57
C SER A 66 6.60 -9.28 5.02
N PRO A 67 7.42 -10.33 5.19
CA PRO A 67 8.78 -10.37 4.64
C PRO A 67 8.85 -10.22 3.11
N GLU A 68 7.75 -10.47 2.42
CA GLU A 68 7.68 -10.30 0.97
C GLU A 68 7.82 -8.83 0.56
N TYR A 69 7.26 -7.91 1.35
CA TYR A 69 7.26 -6.48 1.05
C TYR A 69 8.14 -5.66 1.99
N ARG A 70 8.25 -6.05 3.25
CA ARG A 70 9.05 -5.34 4.22
C ARG A 70 10.48 -5.88 4.21
N ALA A 71 11.44 -5.01 3.97
CA ALA A 71 12.85 -5.36 3.99
C ALA A 71 13.34 -5.61 5.42
N GLU A 72 14.37 -6.43 5.55
CA GLU A 72 15.13 -6.55 6.79
C GLU A 72 15.87 -5.24 7.05
N GLU A 73 16.05 -4.92 8.33
CA GLU A 73 16.80 -3.75 8.75
C GLU A 73 18.21 -3.74 8.15
N GLY A 74 18.60 -2.59 7.62
CA GLY A 74 19.91 -2.42 6.97
C GLY A 74 20.02 -2.98 5.56
N LYS A 75 18.95 -3.56 5.04
CA LYS A 75 18.86 -4.04 3.65
C LYS A 75 18.06 -3.07 2.79
N ASN A 76 17.96 -3.35 1.49
CA ASN A 76 17.14 -2.58 0.55
C ASN A 76 17.49 -1.07 0.53
N GLY A 77 18.78 -0.73 0.71
CA GLY A 77 19.20 0.68 0.75
C GLY A 77 18.61 1.47 1.91
N ASN A 78 18.27 0.81 3.00
CA ASN A 78 17.57 1.36 4.17
C ASN A 78 16.11 1.78 3.92
N PHE A 79 15.54 1.48 2.76
CA PHE A 79 14.11 1.62 2.53
C PHE A 79 13.33 0.51 3.24
N ILE A 80 12.13 0.84 3.73
CA ILE A 80 11.29 -0.10 4.48
C ILE A 80 10.62 -1.10 3.53
N LEU A 81 10.01 -0.60 2.46
CA LEU A 81 9.25 -1.43 1.52
C LEU A 81 10.02 -1.73 0.25
N LYS A 82 9.82 -2.94 -0.23
CA LYS A 82 10.28 -3.46 -1.51
C LYS A 82 9.15 -3.41 -2.53
N HIS A 83 9.47 -3.57 -3.81
CA HIS A 83 8.50 -3.82 -4.88
C HIS A 83 7.51 -2.68 -5.12
N SER A 84 8.01 -1.46 -5.25
CA SER A 84 7.22 -0.31 -5.68
C SER A 84 7.44 0.00 -7.16
N THR A 85 6.49 0.68 -7.76
CA THR A 85 6.55 1.02 -9.18
C THR A 85 6.04 2.44 -9.40
N GLY A 86 6.87 3.31 -9.97
CA GLY A 86 6.54 4.72 -10.16
C GLY A 86 6.40 5.17 -11.61
N ALA A 87 7.31 4.77 -12.49
CA ALA A 87 7.39 5.33 -13.84
C ALA A 87 7.58 4.27 -14.93
N ILE A 88 6.64 3.33 -15.02
CA ILE A 88 6.67 2.25 -16.02
C ILE A 88 6.84 2.77 -17.46
N PRO A 89 6.08 3.80 -17.91
CA PRO A 89 6.22 4.28 -19.29
C PRO A 89 7.62 4.75 -19.64
N HIS A 90 8.39 5.19 -18.66
CA HIS A 90 9.77 5.67 -18.84
C HIS A 90 10.81 4.60 -18.58
N GLY A 91 10.41 3.38 -18.20
CA GLY A 91 11.32 2.29 -17.85
C GLY A 91 12.13 2.55 -16.59
N SER A 92 11.71 3.50 -15.75
CA SER A 92 12.35 3.84 -14.47
C SER A 92 11.41 3.59 -13.30
N GLU A 93 11.98 3.48 -12.11
CA GLU A 93 11.20 3.24 -10.87
C GLU A 93 10.28 2.01 -10.97
N VAL A 94 10.80 0.94 -11.57
CA VAL A 94 10.07 -0.32 -11.77
C VAL A 94 10.64 -1.36 -10.82
N ASP A 95 9.78 -1.91 -9.97
CA ASP A 95 10.15 -2.92 -8.96
C ASP A 95 11.32 -2.48 -8.07
N VAL A 96 11.23 -1.28 -7.53
CA VAL A 96 12.28 -0.64 -6.72
C VAL A 96 11.70 -0.09 -5.42
N PRO A 97 12.53 0.20 -4.41
CA PRO A 97 12.05 0.95 -3.25
C PRO A 97 11.80 2.42 -3.62
N LEU A 98 10.74 3.00 -3.06
CA LEU A 98 10.40 4.40 -3.27
C LEU A 98 10.13 5.07 -1.93
N ILE A 99 10.64 6.29 -1.76
CA ILE A 99 10.52 7.01 -0.49
C ILE A 99 9.06 7.32 -0.12
N TYR A 100 8.22 7.65 -1.09
CA TYR A 100 6.82 7.93 -0.79
C TYR A 100 6.03 6.67 -0.41
N ALA A 101 6.46 5.48 -0.83
CA ALA A 101 5.89 4.23 -0.34
C ALA A 101 6.10 4.09 1.16
N ASP A 102 7.32 4.33 1.61
CA ASP A 102 7.66 4.30 3.04
C ASP A 102 6.89 5.36 3.83
N TYR A 103 6.81 6.57 3.28
CA TYR A 103 6.08 7.66 3.92
C TYR A 103 4.62 7.27 4.19
N TYR A 104 3.91 6.82 3.16
CA TYR A 104 2.50 6.45 3.31
C TYR A 104 2.29 5.19 4.13
N PHE A 105 3.24 4.27 4.10
CA PHE A 105 3.19 3.10 4.97
C PHE A 105 3.28 3.51 6.45
N LEU A 106 4.22 4.37 6.79
CA LEU A 106 4.37 4.89 8.15
C LEU A 106 3.16 5.73 8.57
N GLU A 107 2.63 6.56 7.67
CA GLU A 107 1.41 7.33 7.93
C GLU A 107 0.23 6.40 8.23
N ALA A 108 0.05 5.34 7.44
CA ALA A 108 -1.02 4.37 7.65
C ALA A 108 -0.87 3.64 8.99
N LEU A 109 0.34 3.22 9.32
CA LEU A 109 0.60 2.58 10.61
C LEU A 109 0.31 3.52 11.78
N LEU A 110 0.67 4.79 11.67
CA LEU A 110 0.39 5.81 12.68
C LEU A 110 -1.12 6.03 12.84
N ARG A 111 -1.84 6.17 11.73
CA ARG A 111 -3.30 6.32 11.74
C ARG A 111 -3.98 5.12 12.38
N TYR A 112 -3.55 3.93 12.03
CA TYR A 112 -4.07 2.70 12.64
C TYR A 112 -3.80 2.65 14.15
N ASN A 113 -2.59 2.96 14.56
CA ASN A 113 -2.22 3.01 15.98
C ASN A 113 -3.08 4.01 16.76
N ARG A 114 -3.30 5.19 16.20
CA ARG A 114 -4.17 6.20 16.82
C ARG A 114 -5.61 5.70 16.92
N MET A 115 -6.10 5.07 15.88
CA MET A 115 -7.47 4.53 15.85
C MET A 115 -7.69 3.50 16.97
N ILE A 116 -6.80 2.53 17.13
CA ILE A 116 -6.94 1.50 18.17
C ILE A 116 -6.74 2.04 19.58
N ASN A 117 -6.10 3.20 19.71
CA ASN A 117 -5.91 3.89 21.00
C ASN A 117 -6.93 5.01 21.23
N ASN A 118 -7.98 5.07 20.44
CA ASN A 118 -9.05 6.07 20.51
C ASN A 118 -8.52 7.52 20.45
N LYS A 119 -7.51 7.75 19.64
CA LYS A 119 -6.94 9.08 19.37
C LYS A 119 -7.38 9.59 18.01
N PRO A 120 -7.38 10.91 17.78
CA PRO A 120 -7.68 11.45 16.45
C PRO A 120 -6.73 10.90 15.39
N ILE A 121 -7.29 10.47 14.25
CA ILE A 121 -6.52 9.90 13.14
C ILE A 121 -5.76 10.98 12.38
N LEU A 122 -6.31 12.19 12.33
CA LEU A 122 -5.75 13.34 11.63
C LEU A 122 -5.13 14.35 12.59
#